data_f66e89ec487d1ed14aaaa7ab4b09c734
#
_entry.id   f66e89ec487d1ed14aaaa7ab4b09c734
#
_cell.length_a   1.000
_cell.length_b   1.000
_cell.length_c   1.000
_cell.angle_alpha   90.00
_cell.angle_beta   90.00
_cell.angle_gamma   90.00
#
_symmetry.space_group_name_H-M   'P 1'
#
loop_
_entity.id
_entity.type
_entity.pdbx_description
1 polymer ?
#
loop_
_entity_poly.entity_id
_entity_poly.type
_entity_poly.pdbx_seq_one_letter_code
_entity_poly.pdbx_strand_id
1 'polypeptide(L)'
;MAGCLLTGCAEPAPRPAPDDVLKAATQRLTDGCLTRQGLTPPRPGRTPSPAAEQRRVDDALFGTGRAELSVVLPTGYAVRAHTDGCLAAAQRRLYGDQRRWFRASVIVNNLRPEAEHTHRDLAEVRARHSAEIADWRRLRAHALSEATSPLDNPPPTGES
;
A
#
# COMPACT_ATOMS: atom_id res chain seq x y z
N MET A 1 43.16 -32.41 26.15
CA MET A 1 42.33 -31.22 26.16
C MET A 1 41.52 -31.15 24.91
N ALA A 2 40.24 -31.50 24.96
CA ALA A 2 39.35 -31.52 23.80
C ALA A 2 38.54 -30.24 23.80
N GLY A 3 38.75 -29.36 22.81
CA GLY A 3 37.99 -28.15 22.63
C GLY A 3 36.69 -28.43 21.82
N CYS A 4 35.55 -28.33 22.43
CA CYS A 4 34.24 -28.33 21.72
C CYS A 4 34.05 -26.99 21.05
N LEU A 5 34.07 -26.97 19.71
CA LEU A 5 33.62 -25.87 18.88
C LEU A 5 32.09 -25.91 18.86
N LEU A 6 31.45 -25.00 19.58
CA LEU A 6 30.02 -24.75 19.50
C LEU A 6 29.74 -23.98 18.19
N THR A 7 29.39 -24.71 17.14
CA THR A 7 28.79 -24.14 15.92
C THR A 7 27.35 -23.72 16.27
N GLY A 8 27.16 -22.43 16.58
CA GLY A 8 25.85 -21.83 16.73
C GLY A 8 25.12 -21.86 15.36
N CYS A 9 24.11 -22.69 15.23
CA CYS A 9 23.16 -22.59 14.12
C CYS A 9 22.39 -21.27 14.26
N ALA A 10 22.75 -20.27 13.47
CA ALA A 10 21.95 -19.07 13.36
C ALA A 10 20.62 -19.45 12.69
N GLU A 11 19.54 -19.37 13.44
CA GLU A 11 18.18 -19.60 12.92
C GLU A 11 17.87 -18.52 11.86
N PRO A 12 17.39 -18.88 10.66
CA PRO A 12 17.10 -17.90 9.63
C PRO A 12 16.01 -16.94 10.14
N ALA A 13 16.23 -15.64 9.95
CA ALA A 13 15.28 -14.62 10.34
C ALA A 13 13.89 -14.91 9.73
N PRO A 14 12.80 -14.74 10.51
CA PRO A 14 11.45 -15.01 10.01
C PRO A 14 11.14 -14.11 8.79
N ARG A 15 10.51 -14.71 7.78
CA ARG A 15 10.10 -13.95 6.59
C ARG A 15 9.07 -12.88 6.99
N PRO A 16 9.19 -11.65 6.47
CA PRO A 16 8.22 -10.59 6.78
C PRO A 16 6.82 -10.99 6.30
N ALA A 17 5.79 -10.56 7.03
CA ALA A 17 4.42 -10.81 6.63
C ALA A 17 4.10 -10.10 5.30
N PRO A 18 3.20 -10.67 4.46
CA PRO A 18 2.84 -10.07 3.17
C PRO A 18 2.39 -8.61 3.27
N ASP A 19 1.68 -8.24 4.34
CA ASP A 19 1.25 -6.86 4.58
C ASP A 19 2.42 -5.92 4.85
N ASP A 20 3.42 -6.38 5.59
CA ASP A 20 4.62 -5.60 5.87
C ASP A 20 5.45 -5.38 4.60
N VAL A 21 5.52 -6.38 3.72
CA VAL A 21 6.17 -6.27 2.41
C VAL A 21 5.49 -5.20 1.56
N LEU A 22 4.16 -5.24 1.43
CA LEU A 22 3.39 -4.26 0.67
C LEU A 22 3.49 -2.86 1.26
N LYS A 23 3.43 -2.75 2.58
CA LYS A 23 3.58 -1.47 3.29
C LYS A 23 4.96 -0.87 3.04
N ALA A 24 6.03 -1.66 3.17
CA ALA A 24 7.40 -1.21 2.93
C ALA A 24 7.61 -0.81 1.46
N ALA A 25 7.06 -1.56 0.50
CA ALA A 25 7.14 -1.23 -0.91
C ALA A 25 6.39 0.08 -1.24
N THR A 26 5.17 0.25 -0.71
CA THR A 26 4.41 1.49 -0.85
C THR A 26 5.18 2.68 -0.28
N GLN A 27 5.75 2.52 0.91
CA GLN A 27 6.55 3.56 1.56
C GLN A 27 7.76 3.97 0.70
N ARG A 28 8.53 3.01 0.18
CA ARG A 28 9.69 3.31 -0.69
C ARG A 28 9.29 4.06 -1.95
N LEU A 29 8.19 3.64 -2.60
CA LEU A 29 7.71 4.29 -3.83
C LEU A 29 7.22 5.70 -3.58
N THR A 30 6.49 5.94 -2.49
CA THR A 30 6.01 7.28 -2.11
C THR A 30 7.15 8.19 -1.68
N ASP A 31 8.10 7.68 -0.89
CA ASP A 31 9.29 8.41 -0.48
C ASP A 31 10.14 8.84 -1.69
N GLY A 32 10.40 7.92 -2.61
CA GLY A 32 11.11 8.24 -3.85
C GLY A 32 10.39 9.27 -4.71
N CYS A 33 9.06 9.21 -4.76
CA CYS A 33 8.25 10.20 -5.48
C CYS A 33 8.34 11.58 -4.83
N LEU A 34 8.19 11.69 -3.52
CA LEU A 34 8.31 12.94 -2.75
C LEU A 34 9.72 13.54 -2.89
N THR A 35 10.76 12.71 -2.76
CA THR A 35 12.15 13.15 -2.89
C THR A 35 12.43 13.74 -4.28
N ARG A 36 11.92 13.13 -5.36
CA ARG A 36 12.04 13.68 -6.72
C ARG A 36 11.34 15.03 -6.89
N GLN A 37 10.35 15.34 -6.05
CA GLN A 37 9.69 16.64 -6.00
C GLN A 37 10.38 17.64 -5.05
N GLY A 38 11.54 17.29 -4.49
CA GLY A 38 12.29 18.14 -3.54
C GLY A 38 11.63 18.21 -2.17
N LEU A 39 10.77 17.25 -1.82
CA LEU A 39 10.08 17.19 -0.54
C LEU A 39 10.71 16.15 0.38
N THR A 40 10.70 16.42 1.68
CA THR A 40 11.18 15.47 2.68
C THR A 40 10.07 14.50 3.06
N PRO A 41 10.25 13.18 2.85
CA PRO A 41 9.27 12.19 3.27
C PRO A 41 9.03 12.23 4.79
N PRO A 42 7.77 12.13 5.24
CA PRO A 42 7.45 12.10 6.67
C PRO A 42 8.03 10.86 7.34
N ARG A 43 8.55 11.02 8.56
CA ARG A 43 9.08 9.91 9.37
C ARG A 43 8.48 9.94 10.78
N PRO A 44 8.08 8.79 11.32
CA PRO A 44 7.68 8.70 12.72
C PRO A 44 8.78 9.21 13.65
N GLY A 45 8.42 9.97 14.69
CA GLY A 45 9.35 10.45 15.71
C GLY A 45 10.22 11.66 15.33
N ARG A 46 10.09 12.20 14.11
CA ARG A 46 10.70 13.49 13.76
C ARG A 46 9.87 14.66 14.26
N THR A 47 10.54 15.76 14.56
CA THR A 47 9.88 17.04 14.82
C THR A 47 8.99 17.40 13.63
N PRO A 48 7.72 17.79 13.86
CA PRO A 48 6.83 18.19 12.77
C PRO A 48 7.43 19.34 11.95
N SER A 49 7.37 19.23 10.64
CA SER A 49 7.71 20.31 9.73
C SER A 49 6.74 21.49 9.89
N PRO A 50 7.15 22.73 9.50
CA PRO A 50 6.23 23.85 9.46
C PRO A 50 4.94 23.52 8.68
N ALA A 51 3.81 24.06 9.12
CA ALA A 51 2.49 23.71 8.55
C ALA A 51 2.39 23.92 7.03
N ALA A 52 3.12 24.88 6.47
CA ALA A 52 3.16 25.11 5.03
C ALA A 52 3.90 23.97 4.28
N GLU A 53 5.00 23.47 4.85
CA GLU A 53 5.74 22.34 4.30
C GLU A 53 4.92 21.05 4.42
N GLN A 54 4.29 20.83 5.57
CA GLN A 54 3.42 19.69 5.77
C GLN A 54 2.30 19.65 4.73
N ARG A 55 1.62 20.75 4.46
CA ARG A 55 0.60 20.84 3.39
C ARG A 55 1.16 20.48 2.03
N ARG A 56 2.35 20.95 1.67
CA ARG A 56 3.00 20.62 0.39
C ARG A 56 3.28 19.11 0.27
N VAL A 57 3.70 18.49 1.36
CA VAL A 57 3.93 17.04 1.43
C VAL A 57 2.61 16.29 1.29
N ASP A 58 1.57 16.71 1.99
CA ASP A 58 0.24 16.07 1.92
C ASP A 58 -0.36 16.22 0.52
N ASP A 59 -0.27 17.40 -0.08
CA ASP A 59 -0.72 17.67 -1.46
C ASP A 59 0.02 16.77 -2.47
N ALA A 60 1.32 16.64 -2.34
CA ALA A 60 2.13 15.79 -3.22
C ALA A 60 1.85 14.29 -2.99
N LEU A 61 1.61 13.90 -1.74
CA LEU A 61 1.35 12.50 -1.37
C LEU A 61 -0.02 12.04 -1.83
N PHE A 62 -1.06 12.81 -1.52
CA PHE A 62 -2.45 12.42 -1.76
C PHE A 62 -3.03 12.96 -3.08
N GLY A 63 -2.43 14.00 -3.65
CA GLY A 63 -2.93 14.70 -4.83
C GLY A 63 -3.82 15.89 -4.48
N THR A 64 -3.88 16.86 -5.38
CA THR A 64 -4.68 18.08 -5.26
C THR A 64 -5.71 18.24 -6.38
N GLY A 65 -5.67 17.37 -7.37
CA GLY A 65 -6.59 17.35 -8.48
C GLY A 65 -8.01 16.96 -8.06
N ARG A 66 -8.86 16.74 -9.02
CA ARG A 66 -10.20 16.23 -8.78
C ARG A 66 -10.12 14.78 -8.27
N ALA A 67 -10.89 14.44 -7.22
CA ALA A 67 -11.03 13.06 -6.78
C ALA A 67 -11.82 12.25 -7.82
N GLU A 68 -11.11 11.53 -8.67
CA GLU A 68 -11.70 10.79 -9.81
C GLU A 68 -12.21 9.39 -9.43
N LEU A 69 -11.72 8.86 -8.31
CA LEU A 69 -12.16 7.57 -7.79
C LEU A 69 -13.19 7.78 -6.69
N SER A 70 -14.31 7.07 -6.80
CA SER A 70 -15.38 7.12 -5.79
C SER A 70 -16.08 5.77 -5.69
N VAL A 71 -16.34 5.34 -4.46
CA VAL A 71 -17.17 4.18 -4.13
C VAL A 71 -18.17 4.62 -3.06
N VAL A 72 -19.45 4.46 -3.34
CA VAL A 72 -20.52 4.68 -2.35
C VAL A 72 -20.78 3.35 -1.64
N LEU A 73 -20.67 3.35 -0.33
CA LEU A 73 -20.92 2.17 0.51
C LEU A 73 -22.41 2.07 0.87
N PRO A 74 -22.91 0.86 1.18
CA PRO A 74 -24.29 0.66 1.65
C PRO A 74 -24.63 1.45 2.91
N THR A 75 -23.63 1.84 3.69
CA THR A 75 -23.75 2.73 4.86
C THR A 75 -24.06 4.18 4.50
N GLY A 76 -24.05 4.54 3.19
CA GLY A 76 -24.26 5.91 2.71
C GLY A 76 -22.97 6.73 2.59
N TYR A 77 -21.83 6.25 3.10
CA TYR A 77 -20.56 6.93 2.96
C TYR A 77 -19.99 6.78 1.56
N ALA A 78 -19.46 7.88 1.00
CA ALA A 78 -18.68 7.87 -0.23
C ALA A 78 -17.19 7.97 0.10
N VAL A 79 -16.45 6.91 -0.22
CA VAL A 79 -14.98 6.91 -0.15
C VAL A 79 -14.46 7.45 -1.47
N ARG A 80 -13.56 8.42 -1.42
CA ARG A 80 -12.99 9.08 -2.61
C ARG A 80 -11.47 9.05 -2.55
N ALA A 81 -10.82 9.03 -3.71
CA ALA A 81 -9.38 9.14 -3.84
C ALA A 81 -8.99 9.89 -5.12
N HIS A 82 -7.81 10.49 -5.07
CA HIS A 82 -7.18 11.14 -6.20
C HIS A 82 -6.37 10.15 -7.04
N THR A 83 -6.04 10.54 -8.27
CA THR A 83 -5.21 9.74 -9.19
C THR A 83 -3.86 10.39 -9.48
N ASP A 84 -3.61 11.59 -8.96
CA ASP A 84 -2.47 12.46 -9.27
C ASP A 84 -1.36 12.52 -8.20
N GLY A 85 -1.55 11.93 -7.03
CA GLY A 85 -0.55 11.94 -5.94
C GLY A 85 0.47 10.80 -6.01
N CYS A 86 1.52 10.92 -5.18
CA CYS A 86 2.57 9.90 -5.04
C CYS A 86 2.01 8.54 -4.59
N LEU A 87 1.00 8.55 -3.72
CA LEU A 87 0.31 7.33 -3.29
C LEU A 87 -0.41 6.65 -4.47
N ALA A 88 -1.11 7.43 -5.29
CA ALA A 88 -1.76 6.92 -6.49
C ALA A 88 -0.75 6.33 -7.48
N ALA A 89 0.41 6.97 -7.66
CA ALA A 89 1.49 6.46 -8.49
C ALA A 89 2.06 5.14 -7.95
N ALA A 90 2.28 5.06 -6.63
CA ALA A 90 2.72 3.82 -5.98
C ALA A 90 1.70 2.69 -6.14
N GLN A 91 0.42 2.98 -5.97
CA GLN A 91 -0.66 2.00 -6.17
C GLN A 91 -0.71 1.49 -7.61
N ARG A 92 -0.60 2.37 -8.61
CA ARG A 92 -0.53 1.94 -10.03
C ARG A 92 0.68 1.04 -10.28
N ARG A 93 1.83 1.37 -9.70
CA ARG A 93 3.06 0.58 -9.86
C ARG A 93 2.93 -0.81 -9.24
N LEU A 94 2.35 -0.91 -8.04
CA LEU A 94 2.25 -2.18 -7.32
C LEU A 94 1.07 -3.04 -7.80
N TYR A 95 -0.10 -2.44 -7.99
CA TYR A 95 -1.34 -3.19 -8.27
C TYR A 95 -1.72 -3.20 -9.76
N GLY A 96 -1.02 -2.43 -10.61
CA GLY A 96 -1.30 -2.30 -12.03
C GLY A 96 -2.53 -1.43 -12.32
N ASP A 97 -3.70 -1.85 -11.85
CA ASP A 97 -4.98 -1.14 -12.05
C ASP A 97 -5.43 -0.44 -10.76
N GLN A 98 -5.15 0.85 -10.64
CA GLN A 98 -5.49 1.65 -9.45
C GLN A 98 -7.01 1.71 -9.21
N ARG A 99 -7.82 1.87 -10.26
CA ARG A 99 -9.28 1.98 -10.12
C ARG A 99 -9.88 0.69 -9.57
N ARG A 100 -9.45 -0.42 -10.11
CA ARG A 100 -9.89 -1.75 -9.69
C ARG A 100 -9.41 -2.09 -8.27
N TRP A 101 -8.15 -1.76 -7.96
CA TRP A 101 -7.61 -1.88 -6.62
C TRP A 101 -8.38 -1.04 -5.61
N PHE A 102 -8.61 0.25 -5.92
CA PHE A 102 -9.35 1.15 -5.05
C PHE A 102 -10.75 0.61 -4.74
N ARG A 103 -11.51 0.22 -5.76
CA ARG A 103 -12.85 -0.35 -5.59
C ARG A 103 -12.83 -1.60 -4.73
N ALA A 104 -11.98 -2.56 -5.07
CA ALA A 104 -11.89 -3.84 -4.37
C ALA A 104 -11.44 -3.66 -2.92
N SER A 105 -10.43 -2.83 -2.65
CA SER A 105 -9.92 -2.58 -1.31
C SER A 105 -10.94 -1.85 -0.43
N VAL A 106 -11.64 -0.85 -0.96
CA VAL A 106 -12.71 -0.14 -0.22
C VAL A 106 -13.82 -1.10 0.18
N ILE A 107 -14.29 -1.95 -0.75
CA ILE A 107 -15.37 -2.90 -0.47
C ILE A 107 -14.90 -3.95 0.54
N VAL A 108 -13.74 -4.59 0.33
CA VAL A 108 -13.23 -5.65 1.22
C VAL A 108 -13.00 -5.15 2.64
N ASN A 109 -12.50 -3.92 2.80
CA ASN A 109 -12.29 -3.33 4.12
C ASN A 109 -13.60 -2.93 4.83
N ASN A 110 -14.71 -2.86 4.10
CA ASN A 110 -16.02 -2.46 4.64
C ASN A 110 -17.06 -3.59 4.70
N LEU A 111 -16.67 -4.86 4.46
CA LEU A 111 -17.61 -5.99 4.51
C LEU A 111 -18.25 -6.16 5.89
N ARG A 112 -17.49 -6.02 6.97
CA ARG A 112 -18.02 -6.12 8.33
C ARG A 112 -18.91 -4.92 8.69
N PRO A 113 -18.48 -3.66 8.50
CA PRO A 113 -19.37 -2.50 8.65
C PRO A 113 -20.67 -2.60 7.84
N GLU A 114 -20.62 -3.14 6.61
CA GLU A 114 -21.84 -3.37 5.81
C GLU A 114 -22.74 -4.42 6.46
N ALA A 115 -22.21 -5.53 6.92
CA ALA A 115 -22.97 -6.57 7.58
C ALA A 115 -23.68 -6.03 8.84
N GLU A 116 -22.98 -5.28 9.66
CA GLU A 116 -23.51 -4.64 10.87
C GLU A 116 -24.61 -3.62 10.52
N HIS A 117 -24.37 -2.74 9.55
CA HIS A 117 -25.32 -1.71 9.12
C HIS A 117 -26.60 -2.29 8.50
N THR A 118 -26.46 -3.35 7.70
CA THR A 118 -27.58 -3.99 7.00
C THR A 118 -28.25 -5.08 7.80
N HIS A 119 -27.77 -5.39 9.00
CA HIS A 119 -28.23 -6.50 9.86
C HIS A 119 -28.23 -7.84 9.12
N ARG A 120 -27.18 -8.09 8.29
CA ARG A 120 -27.00 -9.31 7.51
C ARG A 120 -25.85 -10.14 8.05
N ASP A 121 -25.89 -11.44 7.76
CA ASP A 121 -24.74 -12.30 8.04
C ASP A 121 -23.53 -11.87 7.19
N LEU A 122 -22.35 -11.84 7.81
CA LEU A 122 -21.09 -11.53 7.12
C LEU A 122 -20.80 -12.51 5.96
N ALA A 123 -21.21 -13.79 6.07
CA ALA A 123 -21.07 -14.77 5.01
C ALA A 123 -21.92 -14.39 3.78
N GLU A 124 -23.14 -13.91 4.00
CA GLU A 124 -24.04 -13.42 2.94
C GLU A 124 -23.45 -12.18 2.25
N VAL A 125 -22.93 -11.22 3.03
CA VAL A 125 -22.27 -10.02 2.47
C VAL A 125 -21.03 -10.39 1.66
N ARG A 126 -20.20 -11.32 2.15
CA ARG A 126 -19.05 -11.84 1.39
C ARG A 126 -19.45 -12.52 0.10
N ALA A 127 -20.52 -13.31 0.11
CA ALA A 127 -21.03 -13.97 -1.11
C ALA A 127 -21.46 -12.94 -2.17
N ARG A 128 -22.12 -11.86 -1.73
CA ARG A 128 -22.53 -10.75 -2.61
C ARG A 128 -21.35 -10.03 -3.25
N HIS A 129 -20.26 -9.84 -2.51
CA HIS A 129 -19.05 -9.18 -2.96
C HIS A 129 -17.93 -10.15 -3.40
N SER A 130 -18.30 -11.35 -3.84
CA SER A 130 -17.33 -12.38 -4.23
C SER A 130 -16.39 -11.93 -5.36
N ALA A 131 -16.88 -11.14 -6.30
CA ALA A 131 -16.08 -10.61 -7.41
C ALA A 131 -15.01 -9.61 -6.92
N GLU A 132 -15.39 -8.67 -6.06
CA GLU A 132 -14.45 -7.70 -5.47
C GLU A 132 -13.43 -8.38 -4.55
N ILE A 133 -13.83 -9.40 -3.81
CA ILE A 133 -12.91 -10.21 -3.00
C ILE A 133 -11.92 -10.97 -3.89
N ALA A 134 -12.36 -11.53 -5.01
CA ALA A 134 -11.48 -12.19 -5.97
C ALA A 134 -10.50 -11.20 -6.61
N ASP A 135 -10.97 -10.02 -7.00
CA ASP A 135 -10.14 -8.95 -7.54
C ASP A 135 -9.09 -8.47 -6.51
N TRP A 136 -9.51 -8.24 -5.28
CA TRP A 136 -8.60 -7.85 -4.19
C TRP A 136 -7.47 -8.87 -3.99
N ARG A 137 -7.81 -10.16 -3.94
CA ARG A 137 -6.81 -11.23 -3.78
C ARG A 137 -5.81 -11.26 -4.94
N ARG A 138 -6.32 -11.18 -6.18
CA ARG A 138 -5.49 -11.21 -7.39
C ARG A 138 -4.56 -10.00 -7.46
N LEU A 139 -5.09 -8.80 -7.26
CA LEU A 139 -4.31 -7.56 -7.31
C LEU A 139 -3.27 -7.50 -6.19
N ARG A 140 -3.61 -8.02 -5.01
CA ARG A 140 -2.68 -8.12 -3.89
C ARG A 140 -1.55 -9.14 -4.16
N ALA A 141 -1.85 -10.28 -4.78
CA ALA A 141 -0.83 -11.24 -5.19
C ALA A 141 0.12 -10.64 -6.24
N HIS A 142 -0.42 -9.90 -7.22
CA HIS A 142 0.38 -9.17 -8.19
C HIS A 142 1.28 -8.13 -7.49
N ALA A 143 0.74 -7.34 -6.57
CA ALA A 143 1.51 -6.34 -5.84
C ALA A 143 2.64 -6.95 -4.99
N LEU A 144 2.43 -8.12 -4.40
CA LEU A 144 3.47 -8.86 -3.68
C LEU A 144 4.59 -9.30 -4.62
N SER A 145 4.27 -9.78 -5.82
CA SER A 145 5.26 -10.12 -6.85
C SER A 145 6.06 -8.88 -7.26
N GLU A 146 5.39 -7.75 -7.51
CA GLU A 146 6.05 -6.48 -7.85
C GLU A 146 6.93 -5.97 -6.70
N ALA A 147 6.46 -6.06 -5.45
CA ALA A 147 7.20 -5.59 -4.27
C ALA A 147 8.48 -6.39 -3.98
N THR A 148 8.51 -7.65 -4.40
CA THR A 148 9.65 -8.57 -4.22
C THR A 148 10.53 -8.69 -5.47
N SER A 149 10.11 -8.11 -6.60
CA SER A 149 10.94 -8.05 -7.80
C SER A 149 12.15 -7.14 -7.57
N PRO A 150 13.33 -7.44 -8.15
CA PRO A 150 14.55 -6.65 -7.98
C PRO A 150 14.52 -5.30 -8.73
N LEU A 151 13.37 -4.64 -8.76
CA LEU A 151 13.16 -3.30 -9.35
C LEU A 151 13.93 -2.19 -8.62
N ASP A 152 14.56 -2.52 -7.49
CA ASP A 152 15.40 -1.62 -6.70
C ASP A 152 16.91 -1.79 -6.97
N ASN A 153 17.31 -2.63 -7.94
CA ASN A 153 18.68 -2.61 -8.43
C ASN A 153 18.76 -1.60 -9.59
N PRO A 154 19.30 -0.38 -9.36
CA PRO A 154 19.71 0.44 -10.48
C PRO A 154 20.68 -0.41 -11.30
N PRO A 155 20.62 -0.38 -12.64
CA PRO A 155 21.61 -1.07 -13.48
C PRO A 155 22.99 -0.63 -13.00
N PRO A 156 23.96 -1.55 -12.91
CA PRO A 156 25.32 -1.19 -12.51
C PRO A 156 25.74 -0.02 -13.40
N THR A 157 26.05 1.11 -12.77
CA THR A 157 26.65 2.24 -13.45
C THR A 157 27.94 1.71 -14.05
N GLY A 158 27.89 1.46 -15.38
CA GLY A 158 29.05 1.04 -16.14
C GLY A 158 30.11 2.12 -15.98
N GLU A 159 31.13 1.81 -15.20
CA GLU A 159 32.38 2.51 -15.23
C GLU A 159 32.96 2.29 -16.62
N SER A 160 33.06 3.38 -17.38
CA SER A 160 33.87 3.47 -18.58
C SER A 160 35.15 4.24 -18.25
#